data_6532a3e1c72755f05efe72cb2574d66a
#
_entry.id   6532a3e1c72755f05efe72cb2574d66a
#
_cell.length_a   1.000
_cell.length_b   1.000
_cell.length_c   1.000
_cell.angle_alpha   90.00
_cell.angle_beta   90.00
_cell.angle_gamma   90.00
#
_symmetry.space_group_name_H-M   'P 1'
#
loop_
_entity.id
_entity.type
_entity.pdbx_description
1 polymer ?
#
loop_
_entity_poly.entity_id
_entity_poly.type
_entity_poly.pdbx_seq_one_letter_code
_entity_poly.pdbx_strand_id
1 'polypeptide(L)'
;MRGPGVKKTAFSVLVALWMASATNAAWAQSNTLAYAEPTIEVDDQLRQKLLDNIRAADSFQDRFDAEAWLMLMSGRLERYVRDPDRRLRLLRKIHSAARQTDLQPELVLAVIEVESHFNHYAVSPVGAQGIMQVMPFWKNEIGRPEDNLIDLDTNLRYGCTILKHYLERSEGRLAEALARYNGSYGSYRYAAKVMDAWERWR
;
A
#
# COMPACT_ATOMS: atom_id res chain seq x y z
N MET A 1 22.22 83.52 15.92
CA MET A 1 22.10 84.40 14.72
C MET A 1 21.29 83.63 13.69
N ARG A 2 20.12 84.05 13.56
CA ARG A 2 19.35 84.37 12.35
C ARG A 2 19.22 83.32 11.31
N GLY A 3 18.00 82.85 11.20
CA GLY A 3 17.37 82.28 10.00
C GLY A 3 17.25 83.34 8.87
N PRO A 4 16.38 83.26 7.87
CA PRO A 4 15.09 82.59 7.68
C PRO A 4 14.99 81.93 6.26
N GLY A 5 14.00 81.32 5.87
CA GLY A 5 12.62 81.65 5.49
C GLY A 5 12.28 80.94 4.15
N VAL A 6 11.22 80.21 4.11
CA VAL A 6 9.90 80.51 3.50
C VAL A 6 9.85 80.51 1.95
N LYS A 7 9.07 79.69 1.35
CA LYS A 7 7.76 79.82 0.67
C LYS A 7 7.69 78.85 -0.53
N LYS A 8 6.70 77.94 -0.46
CA LYS A 8 5.50 77.84 -1.31
C LYS A 8 5.68 78.09 -2.82
N THR A 9 5.37 77.08 -3.61
CA THR A 9 4.20 77.20 -4.51
C THR A 9 3.87 75.81 -5.12
N ALA A 10 2.62 75.49 -5.01
CA ALA A 10 1.96 74.48 -5.80
C ALA A 10 1.80 74.91 -7.24
N PHE A 11 1.80 74.04 -8.19
CA PHE A 11 0.86 74.03 -9.33
C PHE A 11 1.07 72.78 -10.20
N SER A 12 0.05 71.98 -10.30
CA SER A 12 -0.46 71.25 -11.45
C SER A 12 0.45 70.87 -12.58
N VAL A 13 0.60 69.57 -12.83
CA VAL A 13 0.32 68.98 -14.14
C VAL A 13 -0.25 67.55 -13.91
N LEU A 14 -1.59 67.51 -13.93
CA LEU A 14 -2.33 66.33 -14.34
C LEU A 14 -2.06 66.07 -15.84
N VAL A 15 -2.20 64.78 -16.25
CA VAL A 15 -2.17 64.29 -17.62
C VAL A 15 -0.80 63.68 -18.02
N ALA A 16 -0.63 62.44 -17.77
CA ALA A 16 -0.05 61.40 -18.64
C ALA A 16 0.24 60.13 -17.84
N LEU A 17 -0.79 59.50 -17.30
CA LEU A 17 -0.67 58.13 -16.74
C LEU A 17 -1.94 57.32 -17.06
N TRP A 18 -2.17 57.16 -18.35
CA TRP A 18 -3.26 56.30 -18.81
C TRP A 18 -2.89 55.58 -20.10
N MET A 19 -1.81 54.82 -20.08
CA MET A 19 -1.51 53.78 -21.11
C MET A 19 -0.33 52.91 -20.67
N ALA A 20 -0.43 52.21 -19.55
CA ALA A 20 0.49 51.12 -19.22
C ALA A 20 -0.08 50.10 -18.22
N SER A 21 -1.35 49.80 -18.34
CA SER A 21 -1.96 48.77 -17.46
C SER A 21 -2.81 47.70 -18.18
N ALA A 22 -2.54 47.49 -19.46
CA ALA A 22 -3.27 46.50 -20.27
C ALA A 22 -2.44 45.30 -20.76
N THR A 23 -1.18 45.14 -20.34
CA THR A 23 -0.33 44.04 -20.84
C THR A 23 0.12 43.04 -19.78
N ASN A 24 -0.21 43.18 -18.51
CA ASN A 24 0.17 42.23 -17.47
C ASN A 24 -0.96 41.33 -16.99
N ALA A 25 -2.17 41.42 -17.57
CA ALA A 25 -3.29 40.52 -17.21
C ALA A 25 -3.36 39.26 -18.08
N ALA A 26 -2.56 39.15 -19.14
CA ALA A 26 -2.61 38.00 -20.05
C ALA A 26 -1.63 36.86 -19.69
N TRP A 27 -0.72 37.08 -18.75
CA TRP A 27 0.28 36.05 -18.34
C TRP A 27 -0.10 35.30 -17.06
N ALA A 28 -1.16 35.69 -16.38
CA ALA A 28 -1.61 35.02 -15.16
C ALA A 28 -2.71 33.96 -15.38
N GLN A 29 -3.18 33.77 -16.61
CA GLN A 29 -4.29 32.84 -16.90
C GLN A 29 -3.90 31.53 -17.60
N SER A 30 -2.62 31.21 -17.76
CA SER A 30 -2.23 30.03 -18.52
C SER A 30 -1.46 28.96 -17.71
N ASN A 31 -1.49 28.97 -16.38
CA ASN A 31 -0.82 27.91 -15.61
C ASN A 31 -1.61 27.38 -14.40
N THR A 32 -2.92 27.41 -14.42
CA THR A 32 -3.75 26.51 -13.64
C THR A 32 -4.18 25.36 -14.52
N LEU A 33 -3.24 24.51 -14.91
CA LEU A 33 -3.57 23.11 -15.07
C LEU A 33 -3.97 22.65 -13.65
N ALA A 34 -5.26 22.75 -13.37
CA ALA A 34 -5.86 22.05 -12.26
C ALA A 34 -5.50 20.57 -12.46
N TYR A 35 -4.55 20.08 -11.70
CA TYR A 35 -4.49 18.66 -11.39
C TYR A 35 -5.84 18.39 -10.72
N ALA A 36 -6.81 17.91 -11.50
CA ALA A 36 -7.98 17.28 -10.96
C ALA A 36 -7.44 16.09 -10.17
N GLU A 37 -7.36 16.22 -8.86
CA GLU A 37 -7.23 15.07 -7.97
C GLU A 37 -8.29 14.09 -8.46
N PRO A 38 -7.95 12.81 -8.71
CA PRO A 38 -8.96 11.83 -9.06
C PRO A 38 -9.92 11.75 -7.87
N THR A 39 -11.05 12.41 -7.98
CA THR A 39 -12.18 12.21 -7.09
C THR A 39 -12.62 10.76 -7.35
N ILE A 40 -12.13 9.84 -6.51
CA ILE A 40 -12.68 8.49 -6.45
C ILE A 40 -14.10 8.69 -5.93
N GLU A 41 -15.09 8.67 -6.83
CA GLU A 41 -16.49 8.55 -6.44
C GLU A 41 -16.61 7.17 -5.79
N VAL A 42 -16.56 7.16 -4.47
CA VAL A 42 -16.84 5.95 -3.69
C VAL A 42 -18.35 5.76 -3.74
N ASP A 43 -18.80 4.84 -4.57
CA ASP A 43 -20.17 4.37 -4.62
C ASP A 43 -20.63 3.99 -3.21
N ASP A 44 -21.81 4.47 -2.79
CA ASP A 44 -22.38 4.18 -1.46
C ASP A 44 -22.48 2.68 -1.17
N GLN A 45 -22.65 1.84 -2.18
CA GLN A 45 -22.61 0.38 -2.03
C GLN A 45 -21.20 -0.11 -1.65
N LEU A 46 -20.15 0.43 -2.28
CA LEU A 46 -18.77 0.10 -1.93
C LEU A 46 -18.45 0.58 -0.51
N ARG A 47 -18.93 1.77 -0.15
CA ARG A 47 -18.77 2.32 1.19
C ARG A 47 -19.44 1.45 2.26
N GLN A 48 -20.68 1.01 2.05
CA GLN A 48 -21.38 0.11 2.98
C GLN A 48 -20.67 -1.24 3.09
N LYS A 49 -20.24 -1.83 1.99
CA LYS A 49 -19.46 -3.07 2.00
C LYS A 49 -18.13 -2.93 2.76
N LEU A 50 -17.45 -1.79 2.60
CA LEU A 50 -16.25 -1.47 3.37
C LEU A 50 -16.57 -1.39 4.87
N LEU A 51 -17.65 -0.70 5.25
CA LEU A 51 -18.07 -0.56 6.64
C LEU A 51 -18.43 -1.91 7.30
N ASP A 52 -19.17 -2.76 6.58
CA ASP A 52 -19.53 -4.10 7.08
C ASP A 52 -18.31 -5.00 7.21
N ASN A 53 -17.36 -4.85 6.30
CA ASN A 53 -16.10 -5.57 6.31
C ASN A 53 -15.16 -5.10 7.44
N ILE A 54 -15.18 -3.83 7.80
CA ILE A 54 -14.39 -3.25 8.90
C ILE A 54 -14.94 -3.68 10.25
N ARG A 55 -16.27 -3.72 10.42
CA ARG A 55 -16.93 -4.22 11.65
C ARG A 55 -16.59 -5.68 11.96
N ALA A 56 -16.25 -6.46 10.92
CA ALA A 56 -15.86 -7.86 11.06
C ALA A 56 -14.34 -8.08 11.19
N ALA A 57 -13.54 -7.03 11.24
CA ALA A 57 -12.07 -7.14 11.23
C ALA A 57 -11.48 -6.71 12.58
N ASP A 58 -11.29 -7.65 13.48
CA ASP A 58 -10.65 -7.42 14.81
C ASP A 58 -9.15 -7.06 14.73
N SER A 59 -8.56 -7.07 13.54
CA SER A 59 -7.11 -6.87 13.35
C SER A 59 -6.68 -5.42 13.20
N PHE A 60 -7.62 -4.49 13.03
CA PHE A 60 -7.34 -3.06 12.92
C PHE A 60 -7.59 -2.37 14.26
N GLN A 61 -6.67 -1.50 14.66
CA GLN A 61 -6.79 -0.73 15.91
C GLN A 61 -7.72 0.50 15.75
N ASP A 62 -7.78 1.06 14.55
CA ASP A 62 -8.62 2.18 14.20
C ASP A 62 -9.45 1.89 12.94
N ARG A 63 -10.71 2.33 12.96
CA ARG A 63 -11.65 2.11 11.86
C ARG A 63 -11.27 2.91 10.61
N PHE A 64 -10.79 4.14 10.79
CA PHE A 64 -10.42 5.00 9.65
C PHE A 64 -9.16 4.50 8.97
N ASP A 65 -8.18 4.04 9.75
CA ASP A 65 -6.98 3.39 9.22
C ASP A 65 -7.32 2.12 8.44
N ALA A 66 -8.28 1.33 8.96
CA ALA A 66 -8.78 0.14 8.29
C ALA A 66 -9.41 0.47 6.93
N GLU A 67 -10.28 1.49 6.90
CA GLU A 67 -11.00 1.92 5.69
C GLU A 67 -10.01 2.41 4.62
N ALA A 68 -9.09 3.29 5.01
CA ALA A 68 -8.07 3.83 4.13
C ALA A 68 -7.15 2.73 3.57
N TRP A 69 -6.67 1.82 4.44
CA TRP A 69 -5.81 0.71 4.03
C TRP A 69 -6.52 -0.25 3.07
N LEU A 70 -7.74 -0.67 3.40
CA LEU A 70 -8.51 -1.59 2.55
C LEU A 70 -8.83 -0.97 1.20
N MET A 71 -9.18 0.32 1.14
CA MET A 71 -9.44 1.03 -0.10
C MET A 71 -8.19 1.08 -0.98
N LEU A 72 -7.07 1.53 -0.44
CA LEU A 72 -5.80 1.62 -1.15
C LEU A 72 -5.35 0.26 -1.67
N MET A 73 -5.35 -0.76 -0.81
CA MET A 73 -4.90 -2.11 -1.18
C MET A 73 -5.86 -2.79 -2.14
N SER A 74 -7.18 -2.52 -2.05
CA SER A 74 -8.17 -3.03 -3.00
C SER A 74 -7.90 -2.52 -4.42
N GLY A 75 -7.57 -1.25 -4.59
CA GLY A 75 -7.19 -0.70 -5.88
C GLY A 75 -5.94 -1.37 -6.46
N ARG A 76 -4.92 -1.57 -5.63
CA ARG A 76 -3.67 -2.23 -6.06
C ARG A 76 -3.86 -3.71 -6.39
N LEU A 77 -4.78 -4.40 -5.69
CA LEU A 77 -5.05 -5.83 -5.88
C LEU A 77 -5.96 -6.12 -7.10
N GLU A 78 -6.63 -5.13 -7.67
CA GLU A 78 -7.61 -5.29 -8.75
C GLU A 78 -7.06 -6.05 -9.98
N ARG A 79 -5.83 -5.80 -10.34
CA ARG A 79 -5.15 -6.48 -11.46
C ARG A 79 -5.02 -8.00 -11.28
N TYR A 80 -5.03 -8.48 -10.02
CA TYR A 80 -4.94 -9.90 -9.69
C TYR A 80 -6.29 -10.52 -9.37
N VAL A 81 -7.16 -9.78 -8.68
CA VAL A 81 -8.47 -10.24 -8.21
C VAL A 81 -9.53 -9.24 -8.63
N ARG A 82 -10.27 -9.53 -9.71
CA ARG A 82 -11.26 -8.60 -10.31
C ARG A 82 -12.51 -8.41 -9.46
N ASP A 83 -12.94 -9.45 -8.75
CA ASP A 83 -14.13 -9.40 -7.88
C ASP A 83 -13.85 -8.56 -6.62
N PRO A 84 -14.57 -7.45 -6.38
CA PRO A 84 -14.31 -6.54 -5.29
C PRO A 84 -14.59 -7.17 -3.91
N ASP A 85 -15.61 -7.99 -3.80
CA ASP A 85 -15.96 -8.64 -2.53
C ASP A 85 -14.89 -9.68 -2.15
N ARG A 86 -14.38 -10.42 -3.14
CA ARG A 86 -13.28 -11.35 -2.94
C ARG A 86 -12.00 -10.62 -2.56
N ARG A 87 -11.71 -9.45 -3.17
CA ARG A 87 -10.55 -8.61 -2.81
C ARG A 87 -10.60 -8.22 -1.33
N LEU A 88 -11.72 -7.66 -0.88
CA LEU A 88 -11.88 -7.19 0.50
C LEU A 88 -11.77 -8.33 1.50
N ARG A 89 -12.41 -9.49 1.21
CA ARG A 89 -12.27 -10.68 2.07
C ARG A 89 -10.83 -11.16 2.14
N LEU A 90 -10.12 -11.21 1.01
CA LEU A 90 -8.72 -11.64 0.95
C LEU A 90 -7.81 -10.69 1.72
N LEU A 91 -7.94 -9.38 1.51
CA LEU A 91 -7.14 -8.36 2.19
C LEU A 91 -7.30 -8.43 3.71
N ARG A 92 -8.52 -8.61 4.21
CA ARG A 92 -8.76 -8.77 5.67
C ARG A 92 -8.06 -10.00 6.24
N LYS A 93 -8.16 -11.14 5.54
CA LYS A 93 -7.50 -12.37 5.97
C LYS A 93 -5.97 -12.21 5.99
N ILE A 94 -5.40 -11.58 4.96
CA ILE A 94 -3.96 -11.28 4.89
C ILE A 94 -3.55 -10.33 6.01
N HIS A 95 -4.29 -9.24 6.22
CA HIS A 95 -4.01 -8.28 7.29
C HIS A 95 -4.06 -8.97 8.67
N SER A 96 -5.11 -9.74 8.93
CA SER A 96 -5.26 -10.48 10.19
C SER A 96 -4.11 -11.46 10.43
N ALA A 97 -3.75 -12.27 9.43
CA ALA A 97 -2.64 -13.23 9.55
C ALA A 97 -1.29 -12.53 9.77
N ALA A 98 -1.03 -11.43 9.08
CA ALA A 98 0.16 -10.63 9.25
C ALA A 98 0.26 -10.04 10.67
N ARG A 99 -0.83 -9.44 11.17
CA ARG A 99 -0.86 -8.85 12.52
C ARG A 99 -0.71 -9.89 13.61
N GLN A 100 -1.31 -11.08 13.47
CA GLN A 100 -1.16 -12.18 14.43
C GLN A 100 0.27 -12.68 14.55
N THR A 101 1.09 -12.49 13.53
CA THR A 101 2.49 -12.90 13.49
C THR A 101 3.48 -11.72 13.60
N ASP A 102 2.99 -10.52 13.91
CA ASP A 102 3.80 -9.29 13.99
C ASP A 102 4.60 -9.03 12.71
N LEU A 103 3.93 -9.22 11.55
CA LEU A 103 4.44 -8.89 10.23
C LEU A 103 3.73 -7.64 9.69
N GLN A 104 4.39 -6.92 8.79
CA GLN A 104 3.75 -5.86 8.02
C GLN A 104 2.86 -6.48 6.94
N PRO A 105 1.57 -6.13 6.85
CA PRO A 105 0.66 -6.69 5.85
C PRO A 105 1.15 -6.49 4.41
N GLU A 106 1.81 -5.37 4.12
CA GLU A 106 2.38 -5.06 2.81
C GLU A 106 3.51 -6.01 2.43
N LEU A 107 4.32 -6.45 3.40
CA LEU A 107 5.34 -7.47 3.17
C LEU A 107 4.71 -8.82 2.82
N VAL A 108 3.64 -9.20 3.52
CA VAL A 108 2.90 -10.43 3.23
C VAL A 108 2.26 -10.39 1.84
N LEU A 109 1.67 -9.23 1.45
CA LEU A 109 1.15 -9.00 0.10
C LEU A 109 2.24 -9.17 -0.96
N ALA A 110 3.44 -8.65 -0.71
CA ALA A 110 4.58 -8.77 -1.61
C ALA A 110 5.05 -10.23 -1.79
N VAL A 111 5.12 -10.99 -0.70
CA VAL A 111 5.44 -12.43 -0.75
C VAL A 111 4.38 -13.16 -1.56
N ILE A 112 3.09 -12.94 -1.30
CA ILE A 112 1.99 -13.56 -2.03
C ILE A 112 2.03 -13.22 -3.52
N GLU A 113 2.34 -11.97 -3.87
CA GLU A 113 2.50 -11.56 -5.28
C GLU A 113 3.57 -12.41 -5.99
N VAL A 114 4.71 -12.59 -5.36
CA VAL A 114 5.83 -13.33 -5.96
C VAL A 114 5.59 -14.83 -5.98
N GLU A 115 4.92 -15.38 -4.96
CA GLU A 115 4.70 -16.81 -4.82
C GLU A 115 3.60 -17.35 -5.73
N SER A 116 2.47 -16.67 -5.81
CA SER A 116 1.29 -17.22 -6.47
C SER A 116 0.52 -16.24 -7.36
N HIS A 117 0.91 -14.96 -7.41
CA HIS A 117 0.10 -13.89 -8.01
C HIS A 117 -1.35 -13.92 -7.47
N PHE A 118 -1.51 -14.13 -6.16
CA PHE A 118 -2.79 -14.23 -5.45
C PHE A 118 -3.68 -15.43 -5.86
N ASN A 119 -3.10 -16.45 -6.50
CA ASN A 119 -3.81 -17.70 -6.77
C ASN A 119 -3.70 -18.66 -5.57
N HIS A 120 -4.76 -18.73 -4.75
CA HIS A 120 -4.73 -19.59 -3.57
C HIS A 120 -4.83 -21.10 -3.86
N TYR A 121 -5.13 -21.48 -5.11
CA TYR A 121 -5.08 -22.88 -5.56
C TYR A 121 -3.74 -23.27 -6.20
N ALA A 122 -2.75 -22.39 -6.17
CA ALA A 122 -1.47 -22.68 -6.81
C ALA A 122 -0.79 -23.90 -6.20
N VAL A 123 -0.27 -24.74 -7.06
CA VAL A 123 0.59 -25.88 -6.70
C VAL A 123 1.81 -25.83 -7.61
N SER A 124 3.00 -25.77 -7.03
CA SER A 124 4.24 -25.74 -7.82
C SER A 124 4.68 -27.13 -8.25
N PRO A 125 5.57 -27.25 -9.26
CA PRO A 125 6.12 -28.54 -9.67
C PRO A 125 6.86 -29.28 -8.56
N VAL A 126 7.38 -28.58 -7.55
CA VAL A 126 8.07 -29.16 -6.39
C VAL A 126 7.13 -29.42 -5.21
N GLY A 127 5.82 -29.19 -5.38
CA GLY A 127 4.79 -29.52 -4.39
C GLY A 127 4.48 -28.40 -3.37
N ALA A 128 5.01 -27.19 -3.53
CA ALA A 128 4.58 -26.04 -2.72
C ALA A 128 3.11 -25.69 -3.01
N GLN A 129 2.33 -25.36 -1.98
CA GLN A 129 0.87 -25.25 -2.06
C GLN A 129 0.35 -23.90 -1.56
N GLY A 130 -0.72 -23.45 -2.21
CA GLY A 130 -1.53 -22.33 -1.79
C GLY A 130 -0.94 -20.95 -2.06
N ILE A 131 -1.55 -19.94 -1.49
CA ILE A 131 -1.29 -18.53 -1.82
C ILE A 131 0.13 -18.06 -1.45
N MET A 132 0.73 -18.64 -0.39
CA MET A 132 2.08 -18.37 0.08
C MET A 132 3.07 -19.49 -0.24
N GLN A 133 2.67 -20.47 -1.08
CA GLN A 133 3.51 -21.59 -1.56
C GLN A 133 4.22 -22.34 -0.43
N VAL A 134 3.45 -22.78 0.55
CA VAL A 134 3.95 -23.54 1.70
C VAL A 134 4.26 -24.97 1.30
N MET A 135 5.45 -25.46 1.66
CA MET A 135 5.85 -26.85 1.44
C MET A 135 5.14 -27.80 2.43
N PRO A 136 4.63 -28.97 1.97
CA PRO A 136 3.87 -29.90 2.82
C PRO A 136 4.59 -30.42 4.06
N PHE A 137 5.91 -30.50 4.06
CA PHE A 137 6.68 -30.98 5.22
C PHE A 137 6.46 -30.08 6.47
N TRP A 138 6.13 -28.79 6.28
CA TRP A 138 5.85 -27.88 7.38
C TRP A 138 4.65 -28.31 8.23
N LYS A 139 3.74 -29.15 7.70
CA LYS A 139 2.63 -29.69 8.49
C LYS A 139 3.10 -30.52 9.69
N ASN A 140 4.21 -31.21 9.54
CA ASN A 140 4.80 -32.00 10.62
C ASN A 140 5.61 -31.16 11.61
N GLU A 141 6.06 -29.95 11.20
CA GLU A 141 6.91 -29.09 12.02
C GLU A 141 6.10 -28.11 12.88
N ILE A 142 5.06 -27.50 12.32
CA ILE A 142 4.32 -26.41 12.98
C ILE A 142 2.80 -26.58 12.96
N GLY A 143 2.28 -27.73 12.56
CA GLY A 143 0.84 -27.98 12.46
C GLY A 143 0.46 -29.44 12.62
N ARG A 144 -0.48 -29.89 11.78
CA ARG A 144 -1.00 -31.24 11.81
C ARG A 144 -0.93 -31.87 10.42
N PRO A 145 -0.65 -33.18 10.28
CA PRO A 145 -0.59 -33.87 9.00
C PRO A 145 -1.85 -33.72 8.13
N GLU A 146 -3.03 -33.61 8.76
CA GLU A 146 -4.32 -33.44 8.10
C GLU A 146 -4.62 -32.00 7.64
N ASP A 147 -3.82 -31.00 8.01
CA ASP A 147 -4.03 -29.61 7.61
C ASP A 147 -4.01 -29.46 6.07
N ASN A 148 -5.01 -28.76 5.54
CA ASN A 148 -5.12 -28.48 4.10
C ASN A 148 -4.42 -27.16 3.77
N LEU A 149 -3.26 -27.25 3.10
CA LEU A 149 -2.49 -26.06 2.68
C LEU A 149 -3.09 -25.33 1.47
N ILE A 150 -4.15 -25.84 0.84
CA ILE A 150 -4.92 -25.10 -0.15
C ILE A 150 -5.99 -24.22 0.50
N ASP A 151 -6.38 -24.53 1.74
CA ASP A 151 -7.26 -23.66 2.51
C ASP A 151 -6.54 -22.33 2.80
N LEU A 152 -7.25 -21.21 2.52
CA LEU A 152 -6.65 -19.88 2.57
C LEU A 152 -6.17 -19.49 3.98
N ASP A 153 -6.99 -19.73 5.00
CA ASP A 153 -6.66 -19.33 6.38
C ASP A 153 -5.51 -20.18 6.92
N THR A 154 -5.55 -21.48 6.64
CA THR A 154 -4.46 -22.41 6.96
C THR A 154 -3.16 -21.98 6.28
N ASN A 155 -3.19 -21.71 4.99
CA ASN A 155 -2.00 -21.33 4.24
C ASN A 155 -1.38 -20.01 4.73
N LEU A 156 -2.21 -18.98 4.96
CA LEU A 156 -1.76 -17.69 5.52
C LEU A 156 -1.12 -17.87 6.89
N ARG A 157 -1.75 -18.66 7.77
CA ARG A 157 -1.20 -18.95 9.10
C ARG A 157 0.18 -19.61 9.00
N TYR A 158 0.33 -20.64 8.17
CA TYR A 158 1.62 -21.30 7.97
C TYR A 158 2.66 -20.35 7.36
N GLY A 159 2.32 -19.72 6.23
CA GLY A 159 3.24 -18.85 5.50
C GLY A 159 3.75 -17.68 6.34
N CYS A 160 2.86 -17.01 7.09
CA CYS A 160 3.24 -15.91 7.98
C CYS A 160 4.11 -16.41 9.15
N THR A 161 3.77 -17.55 9.76
CA THR A 161 4.57 -18.14 10.85
C THR A 161 5.99 -18.50 10.37
N ILE A 162 6.10 -19.11 9.21
CA ILE A 162 7.42 -19.48 8.62
C ILE A 162 8.23 -18.23 8.29
N LEU A 163 7.60 -17.22 7.69
CA LEU A 163 8.28 -15.97 7.36
C LEU A 163 8.78 -15.24 8.62
N LYS A 164 7.95 -15.17 9.67
CA LYS A 164 8.32 -14.59 10.96
C LYS A 164 9.50 -15.35 11.59
N HIS A 165 9.43 -16.66 11.61
CA HIS A 165 10.54 -17.52 12.11
C HIS A 165 11.86 -17.19 11.41
N TYR A 166 11.86 -17.07 10.07
CA TYR A 166 13.08 -16.75 9.36
C TYR A 166 13.55 -15.30 9.56
N LEU A 167 12.63 -14.34 9.77
CA LEU A 167 13.00 -12.98 10.16
C LEU A 167 13.71 -12.94 11.51
N GLU A 168 13.20 -13.63 12.50
CA GLU A 168 13.83 -13.76 13.82
C GLU A 168 15.18 -14.46 13.72
N ARG A 169 15.26 -15.58 13.04
CA ARG A 169 16.50 -16.33 12.82
C ARG A 169 17.58 -15.53 12.07
N SER A 170 17.16 -14.60 11.22
CA SER A 170 18.05 -13.71 10.49
C SER A 170 18.28 -12.36 11.19
N GLU A 171 17.89 -12.23 12.47
CA GLU A 171 18.06 -11.01 13.28
C GLU A 171 17.50 -9.76 12.58
N GLY A 172 16.35 -9.91 11.89
CA GLY A 172 15.69 -8.85 11.14
C GLY A 172 16.30 -8.55 9.75
N ARG A 173 17.34 -9.27 9.32
CA ARG A 173 17.91 -9.11 7.96
C ARG A 173 16.95 -9.69 6.92
N LEU A 174 16.06 -8.82 6.40
CA LEU A 174 14.95 -9.19 5.54
C LEU A 174 15.39 -10.00 4.31
N ALA A 175 16.42 -9.58 3.59
CA ALA A 175 16.88 -10.27 2.38
C ALA A 175 17.33 -11.72 2.68
N GLU A 176 17.98 -11.94 3.82
CA GLU A 176 18.38 -13.26 4.26
C GLU A 176 17.18 -14.11 4.67
N ALA A 177 16.23 -13.52 5.42
CA ALA A 177 14.99 -14.19 5.83
C ALA A 177 14.17 -14.66 4.62
N LEU A 178 14.01 -13.81 3.61
CA LEU A 178 13.33 -14.13 2.36
C LEU A 178 14.05 -15.22 1.57
N ALA A 179 15.39 -15.21 1.51
CA ALA A 179 16.15 -16.24 0.87
C ALA A 179 15.99 -17.61 1.58
N ARG A 180 15.90 -17.61 2.91
CA ARG A 180 15.60 -18.82 3.71
C ARG A 180 14.17 -19.30 3.50
N TYR A 181 13.20 -18.40 3.46
CA TYR A 181 11.79 -18.70 3.20
C TYR A 181 11.61 -19.45 1.87
N ASN A 182 12.25 -18.97 0.82
CA ASN A 182 12.18 -19.57 -0.52
C ASN A 182 13.11 -20.80 -0.69
N GLY A 183 13.95 -21.12 0.30
CA GLY A 183 14.93 -22.20 0.18
C GLY A 183 16.14 -21.87 -0.70
N SER A 184 16.36 -20.60 -1.06
CA SER A 184 17.45 -20.14 -1.91
C SER A 184 18.57 -19.45 -1.12
N TYR A 185 18.82 -19.87 0.12
CA TYR A 185 19.86 -19.31 0.96
C TYR A 185 21.21 -19.23 0.24
N GLY A 186 21.82 -18.04 0.27
CA GLY A 186 23.01 -17.72 -0.53
C GLY A 186 22.72 -17.07 -1.87
N SER A 187 21.45 -17.02 -2.31
CA SER A 187 21.01 -16.26 -3.50
C SER A 187 19.92 -15.25 -3.12
N TYR A 188 20.14 -13.99 -3.47
CA TYR A 188 19.18 -12.91 -3.14
C TYR A 188 18.22 -12.57 -4.28
N ARG A 189 18.17 -13.36 -5.36
CA ARG A 189 17.26 -13.08 -6.50
C ARG A 189 15.79 -13.08 -6.10
N TYR A 190 15.38 -14.02 -5.26
CA TYR A 190 14.03 -14.07 -4.73
C TYR A 190 13.76 -12.88 -3.81
N ALA A 191 14.67 -12.61 -2.87
CA ALA A 191 14.54 -11.49 -1.96
C ALA A 191 14.39 -10.15 -2.69
N ALA A 192 15.18 -9.93 -3.75
CA ALA A 192 15.07 -8.74 -4.58
C ALA A 192 13.67 -8.60 -5.21
N LYS A 193 13.11 -9.69 -5.77
CA LYS A 193 11.74 -9.68 -6.33
C LYS A 193 10.68 -9.30 -5.30
N VAL A 194 10.80 -9.87 -4.08
CA VAL A 194 9.85 -9.56 -3.00
C VAL A 194 10.01 -8.11 -2.53
N MET A 195 11.24 -7.62 -2.40
CA MET A 195 11.50 -6.23 -2.01
C MET A 195 10.97 -5.23 -3.06
N ASP A 196 11.18 -5.50 -4.35
CA ASP A 196 10.60 -4.70 -5.44
C ASP A 196 9.05 -4.73 -5.42
N ALA A 197 8.46 -5.89 -5.12
CA ALA A 197 7.02 -6.00 -4.92
C ALA A 197 6.57 -5.19 -3.70
N TRP A 198 7.30 -5.29 -2.59
CA TRP A 198 6.96 -4.60 -1.34
C TRP A 198 6.94 -3.08 -1.50
N GLU A 199 7.87 -2.49 -2.27
CA GLU A 199 7.84 -1.06 -2.58
C GLU A 199 6.54 -0.65 -3.32
N ARG A 200 5.95 -1.55 -4.11
CA ARG A 200 4.66 -1.28 -4.78
C ARG A 200 3.46 -1.39 -3.85
N TRP A 201 3.57 -2.13 -2.75
CA TRP A 201 2.51 -2.29 -1.75
C TRP A 201 2.55 -1.25 -0.62
N ARG A 202 3.66 -0.56 -0.45
CA ARG A 202 3.83 0.56 0.51
C ARG A 202 3.33 1.86 -0.09
#